data_f3f8587fecdc59c1e265f177785e401c
#
_entry.id   f3f8587fecdc59c1e265f177785e401c
#
_cell.length_a   1.000
_cell.length_b   1.000
_cell.length_c   1.000
_cell.angle_alpha   90.00
_cell.angle_beta   90.00
_cell.angle_gamma   90.00
#
_symmetry.space_group_name_H-M   'P 1'
#
loop_
_entity.id
_entity.type
_entity.pdbx_description
1 polymer ?
#
loop_
_entity_poly.entity_id
_entity_poly.type
_entity_poly.pdbx_seq_one_letter_code
_entity_poly.pdbx_strand_id
1 'polypeptide(L)'
;MDIIGLKNDKIQPVKSDEIEYELESPNSFFGLHANLIPMQGAVQGPRLFYGSKFQNQALPLINSEEPLVQTLVDGDEEGRSFDDIAGRSAGASWSPVGGEIVRTGSDEIEILGDDGEKHEIPIYNNFLFNRKTSIHSKPVVAKGQRVEAGQILAKSNYTNDRGTLSLGLNAKIGVVPYKGFSLDDSIAISENFAKRLS
;
A
#
# COMPACT_ATOMS: atom_id res chain seq x y z
N MET A 1 -19.31 -30.01 -11.30
CA MET A 1 -17.90 -30.18 -10.90
C MET A 1 -17.88 -30.11 -9.40
N ASP A 2 -17.18 -31.04 -8.74
CA ASP A 2 -17.06 -31.01 -7.28
C ASP A 2 -15.88 -30.11 -6.91
N ILE A 3 -16.10 -29.18 -6.01
CA ILE A 3 -15.08 -28.28 -5.46
C ILE A 3 -15.03 -28.45 -3.94
N ILE A 4 -13.92 -28.06 -3.33
CA ILE A 4 -13.77 -28.10 -1.88
C ILE A 4 -14.47 -26.91 -1.29
N GLY A 5 -15.49 -27.15 -0.46
CA GLY A 5 -16.28 -26.10 0.18
C GLY A 5 -16.59 -26.42 1.63
N LEU A 6 -17.09 -25.43 2.36
CA LEU A 6 -17.59 -25.58 3.72
C LEU A 6 -19.10 -25.85 3.68
N LYS A 7 -19.52 -27.00 4.17
CA LYS A 7 -20.94 -27.37 4.31
C LYS A 7 -21.17 -28.00 5.67
N ASN A 8 -22.12 -27.46 6.44
CA ASN A 8 -22.42 -27.90 7.82
C ASN A 8 -21.17 -27.91 8.73
N ASP A 9 -20.37 -26.82 8.67
CA ASP A 9 -19.13 -26.64 9.43
C ASP A 9 -18.04 -27.68 9.15
N LYS A 10 -18.13 -28.38 8.01
CA LYS A 10 -17.12 -29.36 7.58
C LYS A 10 -16.60 -29.02 6.19
N ILE A 11 -15.27 -29.09 6.05
CA ILE A 11 -14.62 -28.98 4.74
C ILE A 11 -14.81 -30.31 4.02
N GLN A 12 -15.50 -30.30 2.89
CA GLN A 12 -15.82 -31.49 2.10
C GLN A 12 -16.06 -31.12 0.63
N PRO A 13 -16.02 -32.12 -0.29
CA PRO A 13 -16.44 -31.89 -1.65
C PRO A 13 -17.92 -31.48 -1.70
N VAL A 14 -18.24 -30.41 -2.39
CA VAL A 14 -19.59 -29.90 -2.65
C VAL A 14 -19.75 -29.64 -4.14
N LYS A 15 -20.97 -29.72 -4.63
CA LYS A 15 -21.27 -29.39 -6.02
C LYS A 15 -21.25 -27.90 -6.22
N SER A 16 -20.77 -27.44 -7.37
CA SER A 16 -20.66 -26.03 -7.70
C SER A 16 -22.00 -25.29 -7.64
N ASP A 17 -23.11 -25.97 -7.92
CA ASP A 17 -24.48 -25.44 -7.86
C ASP A 17 -25.06 -25.32 -6.44
N GLU A 18 -24.39 -25.91 -5.45
CA GLU A 18 -24.77 -25.80 -4.03
C GLU A 18 -24.03 -24.69 -3.28
N ILE A 19 -23.16 -23.92 -3.96
CA ILE A 19 -22.34 -22.86 -3.34
C ILE A 19 -23.11 -21.56 -3.37
N GLU A 20 -23.32 -21.00 -2.19
CA GLU A 20 -23.96 -19.68 -2.01
C GLU A 20 -22.95 -18.53 -2.02
N TYR A 21 -21.71 -18.78 -1.59
CA TYR A 21 -20.65 -17.77 -1.49
C TYR A 21 -19.33 -18.38 -1.95
N GLU A 22 -18.65 -17.68 -2.81
CA GLU A 22 -17.31 -18.02 -3.30
C GLU A 22 -16.34 -16.89 -2.99
N LEU A 23 -15.12 -17.23 -2.57
CA LEU A 23 -14.05 -16.28 -2.44
C LEU A 23 -13.36 -16.13 -3.79
N GLU A 24 -13.33 -14.91 -4.31
CA GLU A 24 -12.67 -14.60 -5.58
C GLU A 24 -11.17 -14.94 -5.53
N SER A 25 -10.54 -14.69 -4.38
CA SER A 25 -9.11 -14.94 -4.18
C SER A 25 -8.83 -15.33 -2.72
N PRO A 26 -7.82 -16.20 -2.46
CA PRO A 26 -7.30 -16.44 -1.11
C PRO A 26 -6.88 -15.17 -0.37
N ASN A 27 -6.47 -14.14 -1.10
CA ASN A 27 -6.08 -12.84 -0.54
C ASN A 27 -7.25 -12.09 0.10
N SER A 28 -8.49 -12.41 -0.28
CA SER A 28 -9.70 -11.82 0.32
C SER A 28 -9.90 -12.17 1.80
N PHE A 29 -9.22 -13.21 2.29
CA PHE A 29 -9.21 -13.54 3.72
C PHE A 29 -8.39 -12.59 4.57
N PHE A 30 -7.45 -11.89 3.98
CA PHE A 30 -6.47 -11.10 4.69
C PHE A 30 -6.75 -9.62 4.58
N GLY A 31 -6.46 -8.89 5.64
CA GLY A 31 -6.46 -7.42 5.58
C GLY A 31 -5.29 -6.91 4.74
N LEU A 32 -5.37 -5.63 4.35
CA LEU A 32 -4.40 -4.97 3.47
C LEU A 32 -2.94 -5.17 3.93
N HIS A 33 -2.64 -5.00 5.21
CA HIS A 33 -1.27 -5.13 5.72
C HIS A 33 -0.68 -6.54 5.59
N ALA A 34 -1.52 -7.59 5.63
CA ALA A 34 -1.06 -8.94 5.38
C ALA A 34 -0.80 -9.17 3.88
N ASN A 35 -1.66 -8.61 3.03
CA ASN A 35 -1.52 -8.71 1.57
C ASN A 35 -0.32 -7.93 1.02
N LEU A 36 0.21 -6.96 1.76
CA LEU A 36 1.46 -6.27 1.44
C LEU A 36 2.71 -7.16 1.64
N ILE A 37 2.57 -8.33 2.29
CA ILE A 37 3.67 -9.27 2.47
C ILE A 37 3.69 -10.25 1.30
N PRO A 38 4.72 -10.21 0.43
CA PRO A 38 4.78 -11.10 -0.70
C PRO A 38 4.99 -12.56 -0.26
N MET A 39 4.54 -13.50 -1.09
CA MET A 39 4.69 -14.95 -0.88
C MET A 39 4.07 -15.45 0.44
N GLN A 40 2.89 -14.97 0.80
CA GLN A 40 2.20 -15.32 2.05
C GLN A 40 2.12 -16.83 2.31
N GLY A 41 1.87 -17.64 1.28
CA GLY A 41 1.79 -19.08 1.38
C GLY A 41 3.11 -19.79 1.79
N ALA A 42 4.24 -19.10 1.67
CA ALA A 42 5.56 -19.59 2.09
C ALA A 42 5.99 -19.06 3.47
N VAL A 43 5.17 -18.22 4.10
CA VAL A 43 5.46 -17.60 5.41
C VAL A 43 4.68 -18.33 6.50
N GLN A 44 5.36 -18.66 7.59
CA GLN A 44 4.70 -19.21 8.78
C GLN A 44 3.66 -18.21 9.32
N GLY A 45 2.45 -18.69 9.65
CA GLY A 45 1.33 -17.85 10.09
C GLY A 45 1.67 -16.81 11.16
N PRO A 46 2.27 -17.18 12.31
CA PRO A 46 2.68 -16.20 13.33
C PRO A 46 3.65 -15.13 12.80
N ARG A 47 4.56 -15.49 11.90
CA ARG A 47 5.49 -14.53 11.28
C ARG A 47 4.81 -13.58 10.31
N LEU A 48 3.80 -14.06 9.59
CA LEU A 48 2.93 -13.22 8.76
C LEU A 48 2.24 -12.13 9.61
N PHE A 49 1.67 -12.51 10.75
CA PHE A 49 1.02 -11.56 11.67
C PHE A 49 2.01 -10.57 12.29
N TYR A 50 3.19 -11.00 12.67
CA TYR A 50 4.23 -10.08 13.15
C TYR A 50 4.68 -9.10 12.07
N GLY A 51 4.91 -9.57 10.85
CA GLY A 51 5.24 -8.72 9.71
C GLY A 51 4.16 -7.69 9.42
N SER A 52 2.90 -8.09 9.37
CA SER A 52 1.75 -7.20 9.20
C SER A 52 1.67 -6.13 10.28
N LYS A 53 1.89 -6.52 11.55
CA LYS A 53 1.90 -5.60 12.69
C LYS A 53 3.05 -4.59 12.57
N PHE A 54 4.24 -5.01 12.22
CA PHE A 54 5.39 -4.11 12.08
C PHE A 54 5.17 -3.12 10.95
N GLN A 55 4.63 -3.57 9.83
CA GLN A 55 4.31 -2.69 8.70
C GLN A 55 3.23 -1.66 9.07
N ASN A 56 2.16 -2.07 9.76
CA ASN A 56 1.14 -1.15 10.25
C ASN A 56 1.68 -0.12 11.24
N GLN A 57 2.78 -0.42 11.95
CA GLN A 57 3.40 0.48 12.92
C GLN A 57 4.63 1.21 12.39
N ALA A 58 4.99 1.01 11.13
CA ALA A 58 6.14 1.63 10.52
C ALA A 58 5.96 3.15 10.43
N LEU A 59 7.09 3.87 10.63
CA LEU A 59 7.19 5.29 10.36
C LEU A 59 7.86 5.46 8.99
N PRO A 60 7.30 6.29 8.09
CA PRO A 60 7.89 6.49 6.78
C PRO A 60 9.20 7.28 6.89
N LEU A 61 10.19 6.91 6.10
CA LEU A 61 11.41 7.69 5.91
C LEU A 61 11.15 8.85 4.95
N ILE A 62 11.92 9.92 5.08
CA ILE A 62 11.82 11.10 4.18
C ILE A 62 12.16 10.71 2.74
N ASN A 63 13.20 9.89 2.56
CA ASN A 63 13.64 9.37 1.27
C ASN A 63 13.37 7.86 1.21
N SER A 64 12.12 7.50 1.18
CA SER A 64 11.68 6.10 1.13
C SER A 64 11.73 5.54 -0.29
N GLU A 65 11.90 4.23 -0.38
CA GLU A 65 11.87 3.45 -1.61
C GLU A 65 10.65 2.51 -1.61
N GLU A 66 10.07 2.29 -2.77
CA GLU A 66 9.03 1.27 -2.91
C GLU A 66 9.62 -0.15 -2.75
N PRO A 67 8.86 -1.13 -2.27
CA PRO A 67 9.30 -2.52 -2.23
C PRO A 67 9.62 -3.04 -3.64
N LEU A 68 10.75 -3.74 -3.78
CA LEU A 68 11.16 -4.35 -5.06
C LEU A 68 10.28 -5.54 -5.45
N VAL A 69 9.64 -6.19 -4.49
CA VAL A 69 8.74 -7.31 -4.70
C VAL A 69 7.39 -6.94 -4.11
N GLN A 70 6.36 -6.94 -4.95
CA GLN A 70 5.01 -6.55 -4.58
C GLN A 70 4.04 -7.66 -5.00
N THR A 71 2.95 -7.82 -4.26
CA THR A 71 1.89 -8.77 -4.60
C THR A 71 0.86 -8.06 -5.47
N LEU A 72 0.59 -8.63 -6.64
CA LEU A 72 -0.46 -8.12 -7.52
C LEU A 72 -1.85 -8.46 -6.95
N VAL A 73 -2.81 -7.62 -7.27
CA VAL A 73 -4.22 -7.84 -6.92
C VAL A 73 -4.83 -8.77 -7.96
N ASP A 74 -5.37 -9.90 -7.50
CA ASP A 74 -6.02 -10.84 -8.39
C ASP A 74 -7.25 -10.21 -9.06
N GLY A 75 -7.38 -10.39 -10.37
CA GLY A 75 -8.50 -9.86 -11.14
C GLY A 75 -8.44 -8.36 -11.44
N ASP A 76 -7.38 -7.67 -11.05
CA ASP A 76 -7.22 -6.25 -11.38
C ASP A 76 -6.75 -6.07 -12.83
N GLU A 77 -7.59 -5.48 -13.67
CA GLU A 77 -7.31 -5.27 -15.09
C GLU A 77 -6.15 -4.28 -15.34
N GLU A 78 -5.88 -3.39 -14.39
CA GLU A 78 -4.79 -2.43 -14.47
C GLU A 78 -3.45 -3.02 -13.99
N GLY A 79 -3.46 -4.23 -13.42
CA GLY A 79 -2.27 -4.90 -12.92
C GLY A 79 -1.64 -4.21 -11.69
N ARG A 80 -2.47 -3.57 -10.86
CA ARG A 80 -2.02 -2.88 -9.64
C ARG A 80 -1.57 -3.87 -8.58
N SER A 81 -0.63 -3.44 -7.77
CA SER A 81 -0.23 -4.15 -6.56
C SER A 81 -1.07 -3.75 -5.35
N PHE A 82 -0.99 -4.55 -4.28
CA PHE A 82 -1.53 -4.14 -2.98
C PHE A 82 -0.83 -2.90 -2.42
N ASP A 83 0.42 -2.65 -2.79
CA ASP A 83 1.16 -1.44 -2.43
C ASP A 83 0.59 -0.19 -3.13
N ASP A 84 0.08 -0.31 -4.36
CA ASP A 84 -0.60 0.77 -5.07
C ASP A 84 -1.96 1.08 -4.41
N ILE A 85 -2.72 0.05 -4.03
CA ILE A 85 -3.99 0.22 -3.31
C ILE A 85 -3.74 0.83 -1.92
N ALA A 86 -2.71 0.36 -1.21
CA ALA A 86 -2.33 0.89 0.08
C ALA A 86 -1.92 2.36 0.00
N GLY A 87 -1.26 2.77 -1.08
CA GLY A 87 -0.90 4.17 -1.34
C GLY A 87 -2.11 5.09 -1.37
N ARG A 88 -3.23 4.65 -1.95
CA ARG A 88 -4.51 5.39 -1.93
C ARG A 88 -5.01 5.59 -0.50
N SER A 89 -5.02 4.53 0.28
CA SER A 89 -5.43 4.61 1.70
C SER A 89 -4.45 5.41 2.55
N ALA A 90 -3.20 5.53 2.12
CA ALA A 90 -2.13 6.28 2.79
C ALA A 90 -1.99 7.72 2.28
N GLY A 91 -3.00 8.27 1.62
CA GLY A 91 -3.12 9.71 1.32
C GLY A 91 -2.60 10.15 -0.05
N ALA A 92 -2.29 9.24 -0.96
CA ALA A 92 -2.14 9.59 -2.37
C ALA A 92 -3.52 9.77 -3.01
N SER A 93 -3.65 10.75 -3.90
CA SER A 93 -4.91 11.09 -4.56
C SER A 93 -4.73 11.19 -6.07
N TRP A 94 -5.73 10.72 -6.81
CA TRP A 94 -5.76 10.73 -8.27
C TRP A 94 -6.96 11.52 -8.79
N SER A 95 -6.85 12.05 -9.99
CA SER A 95 -7.95 12.74 -10.63
C SER A 95 -9.04 11.74 -11.06
N PRO A 96 -10.31 11.96 -10.70
CA PRO A 96 -11.42 11.17 -11.19
C PRO A 96 -11.79 11.50 -12.63
N VAL A 97 -11.42 12.69 -13.11
CA VAL A 97 -11.80 13.24 -14.42
C VAL A 97 -10.62 13.90 -15.12
N GLY A 98 -10.69 14.06 -16.43
CA GLY A 98 -9.83 14.98 -17.17
C GLY A 98 -10.28 16.42 -16.94
N GLY A 99 -9.33 17.37 -16.84
CA GLY A 99 -9.68 18.76 -16.60
C GLY A 99 -8.50 19.67 -16.32
N GLU A 100 -8.79 20.87 -15.82
CA GLU A 100 -7.79 21.88 -15.44
C GLU A 100 -7.80 22.12 -13.92
N ILE A 101 -6.64 22.20 -13.31
CA ILE A 101 -6.50 22.50 -11.88
C ILE A 101 -6.82 23.98 -11.64
N VAL A 102 -7.90 24.23 -10.93
CA VAL A 102 -8.36 25.59 -10.58
C VAL A 102 -7.65 26.10 -9.33
N ARG A 103 -7.51 25.20 -8.33
CA ARG A 103 -6.90 25.53 -7.04
C ARG A 103 -6.17 24.33 -6.44
N THR A 104 -5.05 24.62 -5.80
CA THR A 104 -4.33 23.67 -4.95
C THR A 104 -4.27 24.23 -3.53
N GLY A 105 -4.92 23.58 -2.59
CA GLY A 105 -4.94 23.95 -1.17
C GLY A 105 -4.18 22.97 -0.29
N SER A 106 -4.22 23.21 1.03
CA SER A 106 -3.68 22.30 2.04
C SER A 106 -4.61 21.10 2.33
N ASP A 107 -5.91 21.29 2.07
CA ASP A 107 -6.95 20.32 2.46
C ASP A 107 -7.69 19.76 1.25
N GLU A 108 -7.57 20.42 0.09
CA GLU A 108 -8.26 20.02 -1.14
C GLU A 108 -7.56 20.53 -2.41
N ILE A 109 -7.86 19.85 -3.50
CA ILE A 109 -7.51 20.25 -4.87
C ILE A 109 -8.80 20.38 -5.65
N GLU A 110 -9.01 21.53 -6.32
CA GLU A 110 -10.17 21.78 -7.18
C GLU A 110 -9.80 21.58 -8.66
N ILE A 111 -10.63 20.83 -9.37
CA ILE A 111 -10.50 20.55 -10.79
C ILE A 111 -11.77 21.06 -11.47
N LEU A 112 -11.60 21.81 -12.55
CA LEU A 112 -12.68 22.05 -13.51
C LEU A 112 -12.61 20.92 -14.55
N GLY A 113 -13.54 19.99 -14.47
CA GLY A 113 -13.60 18.85 -15.36
C GLY A 113 -13.94 19.26 -16.81
N ASP A 114 -13.60 18.38 -17.74
CA ASP A 114 -13.99 18.52 -19.16
C ASP A 114 -15.52 18.39 -19.34
N ASP A 115 -16.21 17.86 -18.32
CA ASP A 115 -17.67 17.86 -18.18
C ASP A 115 -18.26 19.24 -17.83
N GLY A 116 -17.42 20.23 -17.50
CA GLY A 116 -17.80 21.56 -17.08
C GLY A 116 -18.17 21.65 -15.59
N GLU A 117 -18.06 20.56 -14.83
CA GLU A 117 -18.32 20.54 -13.40
C GLU A 117 -17.06 20.77 -12.59
N LYS A 118 -17.23 21.29 -11.37
CA LYS A 118 -16.12 21.40 -10.40
C LYS A 118 -16.07 20.17 -9.52
N HIS A 119 -14.88 19.60 -9.45
CA HIS A 119 -14.58 18.46 -8.59
C HIS A 119 -13.63 18.88 -7.49
N GLU A 120 -14.04 18.69 -6.24
CA GLU A 120 -13.22 18.93 -5.05
C GLU A 120 -12.64 17.60 -4.57
N ILE A 121 -11.32 17.49 -4.58
CA ILE A 121 -10.59 16.29 -4.18
C ILE A 121 -9.96 16.55 -2.82
N PRO A 122 -10.47 15.95 -1.73
CA PRO A 122 -9.90 16.14 -0.41
C PRO A 122 -8.49 15.50 -0.33
N ILE A 123 -7.59 16.18 0.36
CA ILE A 123 -6.26 15.67 0.69
C ILE A 123 -6.01 15.80 2.19
N TYR A 124 -5.12 14.94 2.72
CA TYR A 124 -4.85 14.94 4.16
C TYR A 124 -3.86 16.03 4.55
N ASN A 125 -4.21 16.77 5.61
CA ASN A 125 -3.34 17.76 6.24
C ASN A 125 -3.14 17.38 7.71
N ASN A 126 -2.01 16.76 8.03
CA ASN A 126 -1.66 16.27 9.36
C ASN A 126 -2.74 15.36 10.00
N PHE A 127 -3.38 14.53 9.19
CA PHE A 127 -4.37 13.56 9.66
C PHE A 127 -3.70 12.48 10.50
N LEU A 128 -4.15 12.26 11.73
CA LEU A 128 -3.59 11.26 12.64
C LEU A 128 -3.71 9.86 12.06
N PHE A 129 -2.59 9.15 11.99
CA PHE A 129 -2.50 7.81 11.43
C PHE A 129 -1.71 6.87 12.32
N ASN A 130 -2.11 5.60 12.36
CA ASN A 130 -1.52 4.47 13.12
C ASN A 130 -1.16 4.76 14.59
N ARG A 131 -1.77 5.77 15.23
CA ARG A 131 -1.51 6.23 16.61
C ARG A 131 -0.09 6.72 16.91
N LYS A 132 0.77 6.88 15.89
CA LYS A 132 2.18 7.25 16.08
C LYS A 132 2.62 8.43 15.25
N THR A 133 1.91 8.71 14.16
CA THR A 133 2.27 9.71 13.18
C THR A 133 1.03 10.30 12.52
N SER A 134 1.23 11.11 11.51
CA SER A 134 0.16 11.69 10.70
C SER A 134 0.42 11.48 9.21
N ILE A 135 -0.66 11.42 8.43
CA ILE A 135 -0.62 11.55 6.98
C ILE A 135 -0.63 13.03 6.64
N HIS A 136 0.28 13.41 5.78
CA HIS A 136 0.34 14.74 5.20
C HIS A 136 0.54 14.63 3.69
N SER A 137 -0.49 15.02 2.93
CA SER A 137 -0.46 14.97 1.48
C SER A 137 0.06 16.30 0.90
N LYS A 138 0.85 16.19 -0.17
CA LYS A 138 1.39 17.33 -0.91
C LYS A 138 0.92 17.26 -2.34
N PRO A 139 0.27 18.31 -2.88
CA PRO A 139 -0.02 18.41 -4.29
C PRO A 139 1.25 18.27 -5.13
N VAL A 140 1.17 17.48 -6.20
CA VAL A 140 2.22 17.33 -7.22
C VAL A 140 1.86 18.05 -8.52
N VAL A 141 0.68 18.67 -8.53
CA VAL A 141 0.13 19.46 -9.64
C VAL A 141 0.07 20.94 -9.28
N ALA A 142 0.11 21.80 -10.28
CA ALA A 142 0.03 23.24 -10.12
C ALA A 142 -1.28 23.80 -10.67
N LYS A 143 -1.72 24.97 -10.16
CA LYS A 143 -2.86 25.71 -10.72
C LYS A 143 -2.65 26.00 -12.20
N GLY A 144 -3.69 25.80 -13.00
CA GLY A 144 -3.68 25.96 -14.47
C GLY A 144 -3.09 24.76 -15.21
N GLN A 145 -2.64 23.72 -14.50
CA GLN A 145 -2.15 22.50 -15.13
C GLN A 145 -3.34 21.65 -15.61
N ARG A 146 -3.24 21.12 -16.82
CA ARG A 146 -4.17 20.13 -17.32
C ARG A 146 -3.80 18.75 -16.82
N VAL A 147 -4.78 17.98 -16.38
CA VAL A 147 -4.65 16.62 -15.87
C VAL A 147 -5.62 15.68 -16.60
N GLU A 148 -5.25 14.41 -16.64
CA GLU A 148 -6.08 13.34 -17.18
C GLU A 148 -6.75 12.54 -16.05
N ALA A 149 -7.85 11.85 -16.36
CA ALA A 149 -8.45 10.91 -15.43
C ALA A 149 -7.41 9.81 -15.03
N GLY A 150 -7.33 9.51 -13.74
CA GLY A 150 -6.32 8.57 -13.23
C GLY A 150 -4.93 9.17 -13.02
N GLN A 151 -4.68 10.43 -13.35
CA GLN A 151 -3.40 11.09 -13.07
C GLN A 151 -3.27 11.40 -11.58
N ILE A 152 -2.07 11.23 -11.01
CA ILE A 152 -1.79 11.57 -9.61
C ILE A 152 -1.84 13.08 -9.39
N LEU A 153 -2.55 13.49 -8.35
CA LEU A 153 -2.74 14.88 -7.94
C LEU A 153 -1.93 15.24 -6.69
N ALA A 154 -1.88 14.31 -5.74
CA ALA A 154 -1.15 14.49 -4.50
C ALA A 154 -0.49 13.19 -4.07
N LYS A 155 0.71 13.31 -3.51
CA LYS A 155 1.43 12.24 -2.80
C LYS A 155 1.45 12.55 -1.30
N SER A 156 1.60 11.50 -0.49
CA SER A 156 1.76 11.68 0.96
C SER A 156 3.18 11.39 1.42
N ASN A 157 3.44 11.62 2.70
CA ASN A 157 4.67 11.19 3.35
C ASN A 157 4.81 9.66 3.46
N TYR A 158 3.79 8.88 3.08
CA TYR A 158 3.79 7.42 3.03
C TYR A 158 3.94 6.86 1.61
N THR A 159 3.98 7.72 0.59
CA THR A 159 3.95 7.29 -0.81
C THR A 159 5.08 7.92 -1.62
N ASN A 160 5.49 7.21 -2.67
CA ASN A 160 6.41 7.75 -3.67
C ASN A 160 5.69 8.68 -4.67
N ASP A 161 6.42 9.14 -5.69
CA ASP A 161 5.88 10.06 -6.72
C ASP A 161 4.82 9.42 -7.62
N ARG A 162 4.68 8.10 -7.61
CA ARG A 162 3.64 7.36 -8.34
C ARG A 162 2.40 7.10 -7.48
N GLY A 163 2.45 7.43 -6.19
CA GLY A 163 1.39 7.14 -5.24
C GLY A 163 1.41 5.72 -4.66
N THR A 164 2.45 4.94 -4.94
CA THR A 164 2.65 3.61 -4.36
C THR A 164 3.18 3.74 -2.93
N LEU A 165 2.75 2.86 -2.04
CA LEU A 165 3.23 2.83 -0.65
C LEU A 165 4.75 2.69 -0.59
N SER A 166 5.39 3.56 0.19
CA SER A 166 6.83 3.64 0.29
C SER A 166 7.23 4.08 1.70
N LEU A 167 7.74 3.15 2.50
CA LEU A 167 7.97 3.37 3.92
C LEU A 167 9.44 3.40 4.30
N GLY A 168 10.26 2.56 3.69
CA GLY A 168 11.63 2.30 4.09
C GLY A 168 12.61 2.26 2.91
N LEU A 169 13.67 1.48 3.07
CA LEU A 169 14.73 1.32 2.09
C LEU A 169 14.92 -0.16 1.75
N ASN A 170 15.22 -0.43 0.50
CA ASN A 170 15.65 -1.76 0.07
C ASN A 170 17.10 -2.00 0.46
N ALA A 171 17.39 -3.15 1.07
CA ALA A 171 18.71 -3.51 1.55
C ALA A 171 19.12 -4.91 1.11
N LYS A 172 20.40 -5.10 0.85
CA LYS A 172 20.98 -6.45 0.71
C LYS A 172 21.18 -7.04 2.09
N ILE A 173 20.61 -8.22 2.33
CA ILE A 173 20.62 -8.90 3.63
C ILE A 173 21.45 -10.17 3.52
N GLY A 174 22.32 -10.39 4.53
CA GLY A 174 22.99 -11.66 4.77
C GLY A 174 22.57 -12.22 6.13
N VAL A 175 22.17 -13.48 6.18
CA VAL A 175 21.82 -14.16 7.44
C VAL A 175 23.02 -14.96 7.89
N VAL A 176 23.82 -14.39 8.78
CA VAL A 176 25.06 -14.99 9.30
C VAL A 176 25.29 -14.58 10.75
N PRO A 177 25.93 -15.42 11.59
CA PRO A 177 26.43 -14.98 12.91
C PRO A 177 27.60 -14.02 12.72
N TYR A 178 27.35 -12.71 12.89
CA TYR A 178 28.35 -11.68 12.68
C TYR A 178 29.26 -11.54 13.90
N LYS A 179 30.48 -12.10 13.83
CA LYS A 179 31.50 -12.04 14.90
C LYS A 179 30.97 -12.44 16.29
N GLY A 180 29.97 -13.28 16.37
CA GLY A 180 29.31 -13.68 17.61
C GLY A 180 28.41 -12.64 18.26
N PHE A 181 28.20 -11.47 17.64
CA PHE A 181 27.39 -10.37 18.22
C PHE A 181 25.94 -10.36 17.77
N SER A 182 25.57 -11.19 16.81
CA SER A 182 24.21 -11.23 16.24
C SER A 182 23.57 -12.61 16.37
N LEU A 183 23.71 -13.23 17.55
CA LEU A 183 23.17 -14.57 17.79
C LEU A 183 21.64 -14.56 18.02
N ASP A 184 21.13 -13.55 18.72
CA ASP A 184 19.73 -13.46 19.10
C ASP A 184 19.15 -12.11 18.69
N ASP A 185 18.31 -12.12 17.65
CA ASP A 185 17.48 -10.99 17.21
C ASP A 185 18.20 -9.65 16.94
N SER A 186 19.53 -9.64 16.92
CA SER A 186 20.30 -8.44 16.62
C SER A 186 20.65 -8.35 15.13
N ILE A 187 20.74 -7.10 14.64
CA ILE A 187 21.03 -6.79 13.25
C ILE A 187 22.26 -5.86 13.21
N ALA A 188 23.28 -6.27 12.47
CA ALA A 188 24.43 -5.41 12.17
C ALA A 188 24.15 -4.67 10.85
N ILE A 189 24.28 -3.35 10.85
CA ILE A 189 24.14 -2.52 9.66
C ILE A 189 25.43 -1.80 9.31
N SER A 190 25.65 -1.53 8.02
CA SER A 190 26.81 -0.73 7.60
C SER A 190 26.59 0.76 7.95
N GLU A 191 27.68 1.50 8.13
CA GLU A 191 27.60 2.96 8.37
C GLU A 191 26.89 3.69 7.24
N ASN A 192 27.10 3.27 5.99
CA ASN A 192 26.45 3.87 4.85
C ASN A 192 24.93 3.61 4.85
N PHE A 193 24.50 2.41 5.27
CA PHE A 193 23.07 2.12 5.39
C PHE A 193 22.46 2.90 6.56
N ALA A 194 23.16 3.02 7.68
CA ALA A 194 22.72 3.84 8.80
C ALA A 194 22.50 5.31 8.41
N LYS A 195 23.40 5.89 7.58
CA LYS A 195 23.25 7.25 7.06
C LYS A 195 22.07 7.43 6.12
N ARG A 196 21.65 6.36 5.43
CA ARG A 196 20.45 6.38 4.56
C ARG A 196 19.15 6.27 5.35
N LEU A 197 19.20 5.71 6.56
CA LEU A 197 18.04 5.60 7.46
C LEU A 197 17.79 6.87 8.28
N SER A 198 18.74 7.76 8.37
CA SER A 198 18.66 9.06 9.08
C SER A 198 18.35 10.20 8.12
#